data_222ef6f111f496e7be0b5061e95795b6
#
_entry.id   222ef6f111f496e7be0b5061e95795b6
#
_cell.length_a   1.000
_cell.length_b   1.000
_cell.length_c   1.000
_cell.angle_alpha   90.00
_cell.angle_beta   90.00
_cell.angle_gamma   90.00
#
_symmetry.space_group_name_H-M   'P 1'
#
loop_
_entity.id
_entity.type
_entity.pdbx_description
1 polymer ?
#
loop_
_entity_poly.entity_id
_entity_poly.type
_entity_poly.pdbx_seq_one_letter_code
_entity_poly.pdbx_strand_id
1 'polypeptide(L)'
;MTAAETAKPLVRARNVHKSFDQLEVLKGIDLDVMPGEVVVVLGPSGSGKSTFLRCINHLEAINKGFIEVDGEQIGYRLHKDRLEKLSSNGIAHQRRKIGMVFQQFNLYPHMTVLQNIIEAPVGVHGESRKAATENALRLLERVGLSEKAGSYPRQLSGGQQQRVAIARALAIKPKLMLFDEPTSALDPELVGEVLSTMRDLAKQGLTMIVVTHEIGFAREAADRVVFMDGGNVVEMGKPEDVIGNPQHPRTQAFLARFL
;
A
#
# COMPACT_ATOMS: atom_id res chain seq x y z
N MET A 1 7.75 36.14 -12.92
CA MET A 1 7.06 34.85 -13.20
C MET A 1 7.85 33.79 -12.45
N THR A 2 7.48 33.49 -11.23
CA THR A 2 8.07 32.42 -10.43
C THR A 2 7.60 31.07 -11.00
N ALA A 3 8.54 30.27 -11.51
CA ALA A 3 8.26 28.89 -11.90
C ALA A 3 7.72 28.18 -10.65
N ALA A 4 6.47 27.76 -10.69
CA ALA A 4 5.93 26.82 -9.71
C ALA A 4 6.81 25.58 -9.80
N GLU A 5 7.58 25.29 -8.74
CA GLU A 5 8.26 24.01 -8.58
C GLU A 5 7.18 22.95 -8.70
N THR A 6 7.14 22.25 -9.82
CA THR A 6 6.25 21.11 -10.02
C THR A 6 6.64 20.07 -9.00
N ALA A 7 5.82 19.91 -7.96
CA ALA A 7 6.04 18.94 -6.90
C ALA A 7 6.32 17.56 -7.53
N LYS A 8 7.44 16.94 -7.14
CA LYS A 8 7.82 15.63 -7.68
C LYS A 8 6.91 14.55 -7.09
N PRO A 9 6.41 13.61 -7.91
CA PRO A 9 5.63 12.49 -7.40
C PRO A 9 6.48 11.64 -6.45
N LEU A 10 5.86 11.12 -5.39
CA LEU A 10 6.48 10.15 -4.48
C LEU A 10 6.64 8.78 -5.15
N VAL A 11 5.62 8.38 -5.93
CA VAL A 11 5.68 7.18 -6.77
C VAL A 11 5.53 7.60 -8.22
N ARG A 12 6.39 7.08 -9.09
CA ARG A 12 6.31 7.25 -10.55
C ARG A 12 6.47 5.90 -11.23
N ALA A 13 5.41 5.42 -11.84
CA ALA A 13 5.41 4.23 -12.68
C ALA A 13 5.26 4.62 -14.14
N ARG A 14 6.05 4.02 -15.04
CA ARG A 14 5.98 4.29 -16.48
C ARG A 14 6.10 3.00 -17.27
N ASN A 15 5.09 2.78 -18.11
CA ASN A 15 5.02 1.65 -19.04
C ASN A 15 5.35 0.32 -18.36
N VAL A 16 4.74 0.09 -17.18
CA VAL A 16 5.06 -1.06 -16.34
C VAL A 16 4.40 -2.31 -16.89
N HIS A 17 5.20 -3.30 -17.27
CA HIS A 17 4.75 -4.61 -17.72
C HIS A 17 5.21 -5.71 -16.76
N LYS A 18 4.34 -6.66 -16.50
CA LYS A 18 4.63 -7.86 -15.73
C LYS A 18 3.98 -9.07 -16.35
N SER A 19 4.77 -10.10 -16.57
CA SER A 19 4.29 -11.42 -17.00
C SER A 19 4.69 -12.49 -15.99
N PHE A 20 3.86 -13.51 -15.88
CA PHE A 20 4.15 -14.77 -15.23
C PHE A 20 4.07 -15.84 -16.32
N ASP A 21 5.20 -16.45 -16.66
CA ASP A 21 5.35 -17.34 -17.81
C ASP A 21 4.82 -16.69 -19.10
N GLN A 22 3.75 -17.24 -19.69
CA GLN A 22 3.13 -16.74 -20.92
C GLN A 22 2.02 -15.72 -20.67
N LEU A 23 1.59 -15.51 -19.41
CA LEU A 23 0.49 -14.64 -19.07
C LEU A 23 1.00 -13.23 -18.73
N GLU A 24 0.71 -12.24 -19.59
CA GLU A 24 0.95 -10.84 -19.29
C GLU A 24 -0.17 -10.28 -18.39
N VAL A 25 0.18 -9.94 -17.16
CA VAL A 25 -0.73 -9.48 -16.12
C VAL A 25 -0.80 -7.95 -16.05
N LEU A 26 0.33 -7.25 -16.25
CA LEU A 26 0.37 -5.79 -16.36
C LEU A 26 0.83 -5.43 -17.77
N LYS A 27 0.11 -4.51 -18.43
CA LYS A 27 0.24 -4.22 -19.86
C LYS A 27 0.52 -2.73 -20.12
N GLY A 28 1.55 -2.19 -19.46
CA GLY A 28 1.95 -0.80 -19.67
C GLY A 28 1.24 0.15 -18.70
N ILE A 29 1.34 -0.08 -17.38
CA ILE A 29 0.75 0.79 -16.37
C ILE A 29 1.57 2.07 -16.21
N ASP A 30 0.88 3.23 -16.34
CA ASP A 30 1.39 4.55 -16.02
C ASP A 30 0.63 5.10 -14.80
N LEU A 31 1.36 5.52 -13.76
CA LEU A 31 0.78 6.12 -12.57
C LEU A 31 1.80 7.01 -11.85
N ASP A 32 1.37 8.23 -11.51
CA ASP A 32 2.06 9.09 -10.55
C ASP A 32 1.25 9.15 -9.27
N VAL A 33 1.92 9.19 -8.10
CA VAL A 33 1.27 9.44 -6.81
C VAL A 33 2.05 10.54 -6.10
N MET A 34 1.32 11.59 -5.72
CA MET A 34 1.92 12.76 -5.07
C MET A 34 2.12 12.50 -3.56
N PRO A 35 3.08 13.19 -2.91
CA PRO A 35 3.19 13.13 -1.45
C PRO A 35 1.88 13.53 -0.77
N GLY A 36 1.42 12.73 0.19
CA GLY A 36 0.16 12.93 0.93
C GLY A 36 -1.09 12.47 0.18
N GLU A 37 -0.98 12.03 -1.08
CA GLU A 37 -2.11 11.58 -1.89
C GLU A 37 -2.55 10.16 -1.50
N VAL A 38 -3.86 9.96 -1.44
CA VAL A 38 -4.52 8.65 -1.30
C VAL A 38 -5.08 8.20 -2.65
N VAL A 39 -4.43 7.20 -3.24
CA VAL A 39 -4.89 6.59 -4.49
C VAL A 39 -5.56 5.26 -4.18
N VAL A 40 -6.82 5.12 -4.57
CA VAL A 40 -7.55 3.84 -4.45
C VAL A 40 -7.62 3.16 -5.81
N VAL A 41 -7.21 1.89 -5.85
CA VAL A 41 -7.21 1.06 -7.06
C VAL A 41 -8.38 0.07 -6.98
N LEU A 42 -9.34 0.23 -7.88
CA LEU A 42 -10.53 -0.61 -8.03
C LEU A 42 -10.42 -1.51 -9.28
N GLY A 43 -11.25 -2.54 -9.36
CA GLY A 43 -11.36 -3.39 -10.54
C GLY A 43 -11.64 -4.85 -10.19
N PRO A 44 -12.01 -5.69 -11.17
CA PRO A 44 -12.34 -7.09 -10.96
C PRO A 44 -11.12 -7.90 -10.46
N SER A 45 -11.40 -9.07 -9.89
CA SER A 45 -10.35 -10.03 -9.53
C SER A 45 -9.56 -10.43 -10.79
N GLY A 46 -8.25 -10.58 -10.66
CA GLY A 46 -7.37 -10.90 -11.80
C GLY A 46 -7.01 -9.71 -12.71
N SER A 47 -7.46 -8.46 -12.43
CA SER A 47 -7.08 -7.29 -13.23
C SER A 47 -5.64 -6.78 -13.04
N GLY A 48 -4.86 -7.37 -12.13
CA GLY A 48 -3.45 -7.03 -11.90
C GLY A 48 -3.18 -6.08 -10.73
N LYS A 49 -4.18 -5.64 -9.97
CA LYS A 49 -4.06 -4.67 -8.86
C LYS A 49 -2.99 -5.05 -7.83
N SER A 50 -3.13 -6.22 -7.21
CA SER A 50 -2.18 -6.75 -6.22
C SER A 50 -0.80 -6.96 -6.81
N THR A 51 -0.72 -7.40 -8.07
CA THR A 51 0.55 -7.55 -8.80
C THR A 51 1.24 -6.20 -8.95
N PHE A 52 0.50 -5.14 -9.29
CA PHE A 52 1.05 -3.79 -9.40
C PHE A 52 1.60 -3.29 -8.05
N LEU A 53 0.84 -3.44 -6.96
CA LEU A 53 1.34 -3.10 -5.61
C LEU A 53 2.63 -3.86 -5.27
N ARG A 54 2.68 -5.16 -5.56
CA ARG A 54 3.87 -5.99 -5.32
C ARG A 54 5.06 -5.58 -6.18
N CYS A 55 4.83 -5.04 -7.37
CA CYS A 55 5.90 -4.45 -8.18
C CYS A 55 6.44 -3.16 -7.55
N ILE A 56 5.60 -2.30 -6.97
CA ILE A 56 6.04 -1.07 -6.29
C ILE A 56 6.95 -1.39 -5.10
N ASN A 57 6.64 -2.43 -4.33
CA ASN A 57 7.46 -2.88 -3.20
C ASN A 57 8.56 -3.89 -3.61
N HIS A 58 8.76 -4.11 -4.91
CA HIS A 58 9.69 -5.11 -5.46
C HIS A 58 9.56 -6.52 -4.85
N LEU A 59 8.36 -6.91 -4.42
CA LEU A 59 8.04 -8.31 -4.14
C LEU A 59 7.92 -9.09 -5.45
N GLU A 60 7.53 -8.40 -6.52
CA GLU A 60 7.55 -8.87 -7.89
C GLU A 60 8.43 -7.94 -8.74
N ALA A 61 9.34 -8.52 -9.51
CA ALA A 61 10.13 -7.77 -10.48
C ALA A 61 9.32 -7.50 -11.75
N ILE A 62 9.39 -6.28 -12.27
CA ILE A 62 8.77 -5.92 -13.55
C ILE A 62 9.58 -6.50 -14.73
N ASN A 63 8.91 -6.67 -15.89
CA ASN A 63 9.55 -7.14 -17.12
C ASN A 63 10.01 -5.97 -18.02
N LYS A 64 9.19 -4.86 -18.06
CA LYS A 64 9.50 -3.65 -18.84
C LYS A 64 9.01 -2.41 -18.08
N GLY A 65 9.50 -1.24 -18.49
CA GLY A 65 9.18 0.02 -17.86
C GLY A 65 10.05 0.29 -16.63
N PHE A 66 9.60 1.19 -15.77
CA PHE A 66 10.25 1.45 -14.48
C PHE A 66 9.26 1.91 -13.42
N ILE A 67 9.66 1.75 -12.17
CA ILE A 67 8.96 2.29 -10.99
C ILE A 67 10.00 3.02 -10.15
N GLU A 68 9.70 4.26 -9.77
CA GLU A 68 10.48 5.06 -8.81
C GLU A 68 9.64 5.30 -7.57
N VAL A 69 10.27 5.22 -6.41
CA VAL A 69 9.69 5.63 -5.13
C VAL A 69 10.69 6.55 -4.44
N ASP A 70 10.25 7.75 -4.05
CA ASP A 70 11.08 8.76 -3.42
C ASP A 70 12.35 9.09 -4.24
N GLY A 71 12.21 9.13 -5.57
CA GLY A 71 13.31 9.41 -6.50
C GLY A 71 14.30 8.27 -6.73
N GLU A 72 14.07 7.09 -6.14
CA GLU A 72 14.91 5.91 -6.36
C GLU A 72 14.19 4.90 -7.27
N GLN A 73 14.83 4.47 -8.33
CA GLN A 73 14.29 3.41 -9.19
C GLN A 73 14.33 2.08 -8.45
N ILE A 74 13.16 1.46 -8.28
CA ILE A 74 13.00 0.22 -7.52
C ILE A 74 13.74 -0.94 -8.21
N GLY A 75 14.57 -1.65 -7.43
CA GLY A 75 15.40 -2.77 -7.89
C GLY A 75 16.69 -2.38 -8.61
N TYR A 76 16.94 -1.08 -8.80
CA TYR A 76 18.09 -0.58 -9.53
C TYR A 76 18.78 0.58 -8.78
N ARG A 77 20.03 0.85 -9.13
CA ARG A 77 20.75 2.07 -8.77
C ARG A 77 21.46 2.63 -10.00
N LEU A 78 21.59 3.95 -10.05
CA LEU A 78 22.45 4.61 -11.04
C LEU A 78 23.90 4.59 -10.53
N HIS A 79 24.80 3.96 -11.27
CA HIS A 79 26.23 3.96 -10.99
C HIS A 79 27.00 4.26 -12.28
N LYS A 80 27.80 5.34 -12.29
CA LYS A 80 28.57 5.80 -13.47
C LYS A 80 27.74 5.84 -14.76
N ASP A 81 26.57 6.48 -14.70
CA ASP A 81 25.59 6.62 -15.79
C ASP A 81 25.02 5.30 -16.35
N ARG A 82 25.13 4.21 -15.59
CA ARG A 82 24.52 2.92 -15.91
C ARG A 82 23.56 2.46 -14.82
N LEU A 83 22.44 1.89 -15.23
CA LEU A 83 21.52 1.25 -14.31
C LEU A 83 22.05 -0.16 -13.97
N GLU A 84 22.35 -0.39 -12.70
CA GLU A 84 22.75 -1.68 -12.16
C GLU A 84 21.64 -2.27 -11.29
N LYS A 85 21.39 -3.56 -11.45
CA LYS A 85 20.49 -4.28 -10.54
C LYS A 85 21.06 -4.27 -9.12
N LEU A 86 20.17 -4.01 -8.16
CA LEU A 86 20.53 -4.10 -6.76
C LEU A 86 20.64 -5.57 -6.30
N SER A 87 21.52 -5.81 -5.34
CA SER A 87 21.52 -7.03 -4.55
C SER A 87 20.29 -7.10 -3.64
N SER A 88 20.02 -8.28 -3.07
CA SER A 88 18.92 -8.46 -2.09
C SER A 88 18.97 -7.46 -0.93
N ASN A 89 20.18 -7.13 -0.44
CA ASN A 89 20.37 -6.13 0.61
C ASN A 89 20.04 -4.71 0.13
N GLY A 90 20.38 -4.37 -1.12
CA GLY A 90 20.01 -3.09 -1.73
C GLY A 90 18.49 -2.95 -1.88
N ILE A 91 17.81 -3.99 -2.32
CA ILE A 91 16.35 -4.04 -2.41
C ILE A 91 15.73 -3.92 -1.02
N ALA A 92 16.24 -4.63 -0.03
CA ALA A 92 15.77 -4.53 1.36
C ALA A 92 15.94 -3.10 1.90
N HIS A 93 16.99 -2.38 1.50
CA HIS A 93 17.20 -0.97 1.85
C HIS A 93 16.11 -0.08 1.25
N GLN A 94 15.79 -0.23 -0.05
CA GLN A 94 14.72 0.53 -0.69
C GLN A 94 13.36 0.29 -0.03
N ARG A 95 13.06 -0.96 0.37
CA ARG A 95 11.81 -1.32 1.08
C ARG A 95 11.63 -0.64 2.44
N ARG A 96 12.70 -0.13 3.07
CA ARG A 96 12.60 0.56 4.37
C ARG A 96 11.69 1.80 4.34
N LYS A 97 11.47 2.37 3.16
CA LYS A 97 10.62 3.54 2.96
C LYS A 97 9.16 3.19 2.65
N ILE A 98 8.85 1.91 2.48
CA ILE A 98 7.55 1.44 2.01
C ILE A 98 6.96 0.48 3.04
N GLY A 99 5.85 0.88 3.65
CA GLY A 99 5.04 -0.01 4.46
C GLY A 99 4.07 -0.80 3.59
N MET A 100 3.81 -2.05 3.91
CA MET A 100 2.83 -2.87 3.20
C MET A 100 1.97 -3.65 4.17
N VAL A 101 0.66 -3.59 3.94
CA VAL A 101 -0.38 -4.34 4.65
C VAL A 101 -1.02 -5.28 3.64
N PHE A 102 -1.06 -6.57 3.97
CA PHE A 102 -1.55 -7.63 3.09
C PHE A 102 -2.98 -8.02 3.45
N GLN A 103 -3.65 -8.71 2.55
CA GLN A 103 -4.95 -9.34 2.76
C GLN A 103 -4.94 -10.31 3.95
N GLN A 104 -3.92 -11.16 4.03
CA GLN A 104 -3.63 -11.95 5.22
C GLN A 104 -2.75 -11.10 6.13
N PHE A 105 -3.02 -11.13 7.43
CA PHE A 105 -2.38 -10.25 8.42
C PHE A 105 -0.87 -10.43 8.51
N ASN A 106 -0.37 -11.63 8.21
CA ASN A 106 1.05 -12.00 8.15
C ASN A 106 1.83 -11.65 9.45
N LEU A 107 1.16 -11.70 10.59
CA LEU A 107 1.81 -11.53 11.86
C LEU A 107 2.65 -12.77 12.22
N TYR A 108 3.77 -12.56 12.89
CA TYR A 108 4.60 -13.66 13.42
C TYR A 108 3.85 -14.33 14.57
N PRO A 109 3.38 -15.59 14.43
CA PRO A 109 2.49 -16.22 15.41
C PRO A 109 3.15 -16.54 16.75
N HIS A 110 4.48 -16.65 16.77
CA HIS A 110 5.31 -16.92 17.93
C HIS A 110 5.76 -15.67 18.69
N MET A 111 5.43 -14.49 18.18
CA MET A 111 5.75 -13.18 18.77
C MET A 111 4.49 -12.53 19.34
N THR A 112 4.64 -11.79 20.44
CA THR A 112 3.57 -10.92 20.94
C THR A 112 3.27 -9.78 19.96
N VAL A 113 2.17 -9.07 20.16
CA VAL A 113 1.80 -7.87 19.38
C VAL A 113 2.94 -6.84 19.42
N LEU A 114 3.45 -6.52 20.61
CA LEU A 114 4.55 -5.59 20.77
C LEU A 114 5.81 -6.06 20.02
N GLN A 115 6.17 -7.33 20.14
CA GLN A 115 7.33 -7.91 19.44
C GLN A 115 7.16 -7.83 17.92
N ASN A 116 5.96 -8.12 17.39
CA ASN A 116 5.66 -7.97 15.96
C ASN A 116 5.92 -6.55 15.45
N ILE A 117 5.58 -5.53 16.24
CA ILE A 117 5.69 -4.12 15.83
C ILE A 117 7.14 -3.64 15.92
N ILE A 118 7.91 -4.04 16.95
CA ILE A 118 9.28 -3.54 17.15
C ILE A 118 10.34 -4.32 16.37
N GLU A 119 10.01 -5.44 15.76
CA GLU A 119 10.98 -6.33 15.09
C GLU A 119 11.78 -5.59 14.01
N ALA A 120 11.09 -4.93 13.05
CA ALA A 120 11.74 -4.21 11.98
C ALA A 120 12.45 -2.92 12.45
N PRO A 121 11.88 -2.06 13.30
CA PRO A 121 12.60 -0.93 13.90
C PRO A 121 13.93 -1.31 14.56
N VAL A 122 13.93 -2.39 15.36
CA VAL A 122 15.16 -2.83 16.06
C VAL A 122 16.09 -3.60 15.12
N GLY A 123 15.58 -4.66 14.45
CA GLY A 123 16.40 -5.58 13.68
C GLY A 123 16.89 -5.02 12.33
N VAL A 124 16.11 -4.13 11.70
CA VAL A 124 16.40 -3.61 10.35
C VAL A 124 16.87 -2.15 10.38
N HIS A 125 16.24 -1.31 11.23
CA HIS A 125 16.55 0.12 11.30
C HIS A 125 17.57 0.46 12.38
N GLY A 126 17.94 -0.50 13.25
CA GLY A 126 18.92 -0.30 14.31
C GLY A 126 18.44 0.63 15.44
N GLU A 127 17.12 0.84 15.57
CA GLU A 127 16.57 1.63 16.68
C GLU A 127 16.81 0.93 18.02
N SER A 128 17.03 1.70 19.08
CA SER A 128 17.11 1.12 20.42
C SER A 128 15.77 0.46 20.78
N ARG A 129 15.83 -0.69 21.47
CA ARG A 129 14.62 -1.41 21.90
C ARG A 129 13.67 -0.51 22.70
N LYS A 130 14.23 0.38 23.55
CA LYS A 130 13.45 1.36 24.32
C LYS A 130 12.66 2.30 23.41
N ALA A 131 13.31 2.96 22.45
CA ALA A 131 12.67 3.89 21.53
C ALA A 131 11.62 3.18 20.66
N ALA A 132 11.94 1.99 20.13
CA ALA A 132 11.02 1.18 19.35
C ALA A 132 9.78 0.77 20.17
N THR A 133 9.96 0.39 21.44
CA THR A 133 8.86 0.04 22.35
C THR A 133 7.95 1.24 22.62
N GLU A 134 8.51 2.41 22.94
CA GLU A 134 7.74 3.64 23.17
C GLU A 134 6.93 4.04 21.94
N ASN A 135 7.53 3.91 20.76
CA ASN A 135 6.83 4.19 19.49
C ASN A 135 5.72 3.15 19.24
N ALA A 136 5.99 1.87 19.47
CA ALA A 136 5.01 0.80 19.26
C ALA A 136 3.78 0.95 20.17
N LEU A 137 3.96 1.36 21.43
CA LEU A 137 2.85 1.61 22.36
C LEU A 137 1.97 2.77 21.88
N ARG A 138 2.58 3.87 21.38
CA ARG A 138 1.81 4.96 20.77
C ARG A 138 1.04 4.50 19.52
N LEU A 139 1.64 3.66 18.70
CA LEU A 139 0.96 3.11 17.53
C LEU A 139 -0.19 2.19 17.93
N LEU A 140 -0.04 1.38 18.96
CA LEU A 140 -1.12 0.56 19.50
C LEU A 140 -2.28 1.40 20.05
N GLU A 141 -1.98 2.50 20.72
CA GLU A 141 -3.00 3.47 21.15
C GLU A 141 -3.76 4.04 19.95
N ARG A 142 -3.06 4.46 18.88
CA ARG A 142 -3.67 4.98 17.65
C ARG A 142 -4.59 4.00 16.96
N VAL A 143 -4.32 2.70 17.04
CA VAL A 143 -5.18 1.67 16.44
C VAL A 143 -6.16 1.05 17.45
N GLY A 144 -6.29 1.64 18.67
CA GLY A 144 -7.22 1.22 19.71
C GLY A 144 -6.92 -0.15 20.33
N LEU A 145 -5.62 -0.50 20.50
CA LEU A 145 -5.18 -1.81 20.97
C LEU A 145 -4.11 -1.72 22.08
N SER A 146 -4.14 -0.66 22.90
CA SER A 146 -3.15 -0.42 23.97
C SER A 146 -2.97 -1.61 24.91
N GLU A 147 -4.08 -2.24 25.32
CA GLU A 147 -4.09 -3.36 26.26
C GLU A 147 -3.66 -4.70 25.64
N LYS A 148 -3.48 -4.74 24.31
CA LYS A 148 -3.11 -5.98 23.58
C LYS A 148 -1.61 -6.16 23.36
N ALA A 149 -0.76 -5.28 23.87
CA ALA A 149 0.69 -5.31 23.63
C ALA A 149 1.35 -6.67 23.97
N GLY A 150 0.91 -7.32 25.04
CA GLY A 150 1.39 -8.63 25.49
C GLY A 150 0.67 -9.83 24.86
N SER A 151 -0.41 -9.62 24.10
CA SER A 151 -1.20 -10.69 23.47
C SER A 151 -0.44 -11.31 22.30
N TYR A 152 -0.75 -12.57 21.96
CA TYR A 152 -0.29 -13.23 20.75
C TYR A 152 -1.35 -13.13 19.65
N PRO A 153 -0.97 -13.21 18.34
CA PRO A 153 -1.91 -13.10 17.21
C PRO A 153 -3.15 -14.00 17.35
N ARG A 154 -2.99 -15.23 17.81
CA ARG A 154 -4.11 -16.19 18.02
C ARG A 154 -5.17 -15.74 19.05
N GLN A 155 -4.84 -14.74 19.85
CA GLN A 155 -5.74 -14.20 20.89
C GLN A 155 -6.49 -12.95 20.40
N LEU A 156 -6.32 -12.58 19.14
CA LEU A 156 -6.90 -11.39 18.51
C LEU A 156 -7.96 -11.78 17.48
N SER A 157 -9.01 -10.96 17.36
CA SER A 157 -9.93 -11.04 16.22
C SER A 157 -9.22 -10.69 14.90
N GLY A 158 -9.80 -11.03 13.75
CA GLY A 158 -9.24 -10.68 12.45
C GLY A 158 -9.01 -9.17 12.29
N GLY A 159 -9.99 -8.34 12.67
CA GLY A 159 -9.86 -6.88 12.64
C GLY A 159 -8.77 -6.35 13.57
N GLN A 160 -8.59 -6.95 14.76
CA GLN A 160 -7.50 -6.61 15.66
C GLN A 160 -6.14 -7.00 15.06
N GLN A 161 -6.02 -8.19 14.45
CA GLN A 161 -4.80 -8.62 13.78
C GLN A 161 -4.43 -7.67 12.63
N GLN A 162 -5.41 -7.24 11.84
CA GLN A 162 -5.18 -6.29 10.74
C GLN A 162 -4.73 -4.93 11.26
N ARG A 163 -5.33 -4.42 12.34
CA ARG A 163 -4.88 -3.16 12.96
C ARG A 163 -3.46 -3.28 13.54
N VAL A 164 -3.07 -4.43 14.08
CA VAL A 164 -1.67 -4.70 14.46
C VAL A 164 -0.76 -4.72 13.22
N ALA A 165 -1.17 -5.32 12.11
CA ALA A 165 -0.39 -5.31 10.87
C ALA A 165 -0.20 -3.87 10.34
N ILE A 166 -1.21 -3.01 10.44
CA ILE A 166 -1.11 -1.58 10.13
C ILE A 166 -0.11 -0.90 11.07
N ALA A 167 -0.21 -1.10 12.39
CA ALA A 167 0.71 -0.53 13.37
C ALA A 167 2.15 -0.99 13.11
N ARG A 168 2.37 -2.26 12.77
CA ARG A 168 3.68 -2.82 12.39
C ARG A 168 4.25 -2.13 11.15
N ALA A 169 3.43 -1.93 10.12
CA ALA A 169 3.86 -1.25 8.90
C ALA A 169 4.19 0.24 9.14
N LEU A 170 3.48 0.90 10.06
CA LEU A 170 3.74 2.29 10.46
C LEU A 170 5.00 2.45 11.33
N ALA A 171 5.41 1.40 12.06
CA ALA A 171 6.52 1.46 13.00
C ALA A 171 7.86 1.83 12.34
N ILE A 172 8.04 1.50 11.06
CA ILE A 172 9.22 1.86 10.26
C ILE A 172 9.17 3.29 9.73
N LYS A 173 8.13 4.08 10.06
CA LYS A 173 7.93 5.47 9.59
C LYS A 173 8.00 5.57 8.05
N PRO A 174 7.18 4.82 7.32
CA PRO A 174 7.25 4.75 5.88
C PRO A 174 6.84 6.07 5.23
N LYS A 175 7.38 6.38 4.04
CA LYS A 175 6.93 7.49 3.19
C LYS A 175 5.69 7.10 2.37
N LEU A 176 5.53 5.82 2.07
CA LEU A 176 4.45 5.25 1.29
C LEU A 176 3.86 4.04 2.02
N MET A 177 2.54 3.98 2.14
CA MET A 177 1.81 2.80 2.59
C MET A 177 1.07 2.14 1.45
N LEU A 178 1.27 0.84 1.30
CA LEU A 178 0.57 -0.02 0.34
C LEU A 178 -0.41 -0.93 1.09
N PHE A 179 -1.66 -0.96 0.64
CA PHE A 179 -2.70 -1.82 1.22
C PHE A 179 -3.24 -2.76 0.12
N ASP A 180 -3.01 -4.06 0.28
CA ASP A 180 -3.46 -5.10 -0.64
C ASP A 180 -4.68 -5.81 -0.06
N GLU A 181 -5.89 -5.31 -0.40
CA GLU A 181 -7.19 -5.82 0.04
C GLU A 181 -7.28 -6.01 1.58
N PRO A 182 -7.07 -4.96 2.38
CA PRO A 182 -6.87 -5.09 3.83
C PRO A 182 -8.10 -5.57 4.60
N THR A 183 -9.28 -5.64 3.98
CA THR A 183 -10.55 -6.02 4.63
C THR A 183 -11.12 -7.34 4.11
N SER A 184 -10.60 -7.89 3.01
CA SER A 184 -11.21 -9.02 2.32
C SER A 184 -11.15 -10.37 3.08
N ALA A 185 -10.30 -10.47 4.11
CA ALA A 185 -10.22 -11.65 4.98
C ALA A 185 -10.95 -11.44 6.33
N LEU A 186 -11.78 -10.40 6.45
CA LEU A 186 -12.49 -10.04 7.68
C LEU A 186 -13.98 -10.32 7.58
N ASP A 187 -14.58 -10.65 8.73
CA ASP A 187 -16.03 -10.63 8.87
C ASP A 187 -16.57 -9.20 8.67
N PRO A 188 -17.74 -9.03 8.03
CA PRO A 188 -18.29 -7.69 7.69
C PRO A 188 -18.38 -6.72 8.87
N GLU A 189 -18.69 -7.21 10.07
CA GLU A 189 -18.79 -6.40 11.30
C GLU A 189 -17.43 -5.84 11.77
N LEU A 190 -16.30 -6.43 11.35
CA LEU A 190 -14.95 -5.99 11.72
C LEU A 190 -14.33 -5.04 10.69
N VAL A 191 -14.89 -4.94 9.49
CA VAL A 191 -14.40 -4.09 8.38
C VAL A 191 -14.37 -2.62 8.78
N GLY A 192 -15.42 -2.13 9.45
CA GLY A 192 -15.57 -0.72 9.82
C GLY A 192 -14.42 -0.17 10.66
N GLU A 193 -13.89 -0.95 11.61
CA GLU A 193 -12.78 -0.55 12.48
C GLU A 193 -11.46 -0.38 11.71
N VAL A 194 -11.19 -1.27 10.75
CA VAL A 194 -9.99 -1.19 9.91
C VAL A 194 -10.09 0.00 8.96
N LEU A 195 -11.23 0.20 8.30
CA LEU A 195 -11.46 1.35 7.42
C LEU A 195 -11.39 2.68 8.18
N SER A 196 -11.90 2.75 9.42
CA SER A 196 -11.76 3.94 10.27
C SER A 196 -10.29 4.26 10.52
N THR A 197 -9.49 3.26 10.91
CA THR A 197 -8.04 3.43 11.09
C THR A 197 -7.38 3.96 9.81
N MET A 198 -7.72 3.43 8.63
CA MET A 198 -7.15 3.88 7.36
C MET A 198 -7.58 5.31 6.99
N ARG A 199 -8.84 5.71 7.28
CA ARG A 199 -9.29 7.11 7.10
C ARG A 199 -8.51 8.08 7.98
N ASP A 200 -8.21 7.71 9.21
CA ASP A 200 -7.42 8.54 10.13
C ASP A 200 -5.98 8.71 9.64
N LEU A 201 -5.39 7.68 9.01
CA LEU A 201 -4.08 7.78 8.37
C LEU A 201 -4.12 8.71 7.14
N ALA A 202 -5.17 8.63 6.32
CA ALA A 202 -5.39 9.53 5.19
C ALA A 202 -5.47 11.00 5.63
N LYS A 203 -6.29 11.29 6.64
CA LYS A 203 -6.41 12.65 7.21
C LYS A 203 -5.10 13.22 7.77
N GLN A 204 -4.15 12.36 8.16
CA GLN A 204 -2.83 12.77 8.63
C GLN A 204 -1.83 13.03 7.50
N GLY A 205 -2.25 12.94 6.25
CA GLY A 205 -1.43 13.22 5.07
C GLY A 205 -0.45 12.09 4.73
N LEU A 206 -0.72 10.85 5.16
CA LEU A 206 0.09 9.71 4.77
C LEU A 206 -0.18 9.34 3.31
N THR A 207 0.86 9.24 2.51
CA THR A 207 0.71 8.78 1.11
C THR A 207 0.33 7.31 1.09
N MET A 208 -0.75 6.98 0.40
CA MET A 208 -1.29 5.62 0.37
C MET A 208 -1.68 5.18 -1.04
N ILE A 209 -1.42 3.92 -1.37
CA ILE A 209 -2.04 3.23 -2.50
C ILE A 209 -2.82 2.05 -1.92
N VAL A 210 -4.13 2.02 -2.15
CA VAL A 210 -5.05 1.07 -1.53
C VAL A 210 -5.77 0.27 -2.61
N VAL A 211 -5.50 -1.02 -2.71
CA VAL A 211 -6.34 -1.96 -3.47
C VAL A 211 -7.46 -2.43 -2.57
N THR A 212 -8.70 -2.22 -2.96
CA THR A 212 -9.87 -2.59 -2.16
C THR A 212 -11.11 -2.79 -3.01
N HIS A 213 -12.12 -3.44 -2.44
CA HIS A 213 -13.48 -3.52 -2.97
C HIS A 213 -14.47 -2.62 -2.19
N GLU A 214 -13.98 -1.89 -1.20
CA GLU A 214 -14.76 -0.99 -0.34
C GLU A 214 -15.03 0.34 -1.06
N ILE A 215 -16.11 0.41 -1.84
CA ILE A 215 -16.48 1.61 -2.62
C ILE A 215 -16.76 2.81 -1.71
N GLY A 216 -17.37 2.59 -0.53
CA GLY A 216 -17.60 3.63 0.47
C GLY A 216 -16.29 4.28 0.93
N PHE A 217 -15.27 3.48 1.22
CA PHE A 217 -13.94 3.99 1.57
C PHE A 217 -13.32 4.80 0.42
N ALA A 218 -13.42 4.30 -0.82
CA ALA A 218 -12.89 5.01 -1.99
C ALA A 218 -13.55 6.38 -2.18
N ARG A 219 -14.87 6.50 -1.94
CA ARG A 219 -15.60 7.78 -2.02
C ARG A 219 -15.20 8.78 -0.93
N GLU A 220 -14.94 8.28 0.28
CA GLU A 220 -14.72 9.13 1.45
C GLU A 220 -13.26 9.54 1.63
N ALA A 221 -12.32 8.69 1.26
CA ALA A 221 -10.91 8.84 1.64
C ALA A 221 -9.95 9.01 0.46
N ALA A 222 -10.34 8.68 -0.78
CA ALA A 222 -9.47 8.79 -1.92
C ALA A 222 -9.40 10.21 -2.46
N ASP A 223 -8.20 10.69 -2.78
CA ASP A 223 -8.00 11.87 -3.62
C ASP A 223 -8.19 11.51 -5.09
N ARG A 224 -7.84 10.26 -5.44
CA ARG A 224 -7.96 9.75 -6.79
C ARG A 224 -8.27 8.26 -6.81
N VAL A 225 -9.12 7.87 -7.75
CA VAL A 225 -9.49 6.49 -8.02
C VAL A 225 -8.90 6.06 -9.35
N VAL A 226 -8.33 4.87 -9.38
CA VAL A 226 -7.79 4.20 -10.57
C VAL A 226 -8.58 2.92 -10.79
N PHE A 227 -9.25 2.80 -11.91
CA PHE A 227 -9.94 1.57 -12.27
C PHE A 227 -9.07 0.73 -13.22
N MET A 228 -8.75 -0.50 -12.80
CA MET A 228 -7.95 -1.45 -13.58
C MET A 228 -8.82 -2.60 -14.09
N ASP A 229 -8.64 -2.95 -15.36
CA ASP A 229 -9.23 -4.15 -15.96
C ASP A 229 -8.29 -4.75 -17.01
N GLY A 230 -8.20 -6.08 -17.04
CA GLY A 230 -7.40 -6.83 -18.01
C GLY A 230 -5.92 -6.44 -18.08
N GLY A 231 -5.34 -5.94 -17.00
CA GLY A 231 -3.93 -5.52 -16.91
C GLY A 231 -3.65 -4.08 -17.31
N ASN A 232 -4.69 -3.27 -17.56
CA ASN A 232 -4.58 -1.86 -17.97
C ASN A 232 -5.25 -0.94 -16.94
N VAL A 233 -4.81 0.32 -16.88
CA VAL A 233 -5.60 1.41 -16.30
C VAL A 233 -6.64 1.80 -17.35
N VAL A 234 -7.91 1.65 -17.02
CA VAL A 234 -9.05 1.88 -17.93
C VAL A 234 -9.65 3.25 -17.72
N GLU A 235 -9.73 3.68 -16.45
CA GLU A 235 -10.28 4.96 -16.07
C GLU A 235 -9.59 5.46 -14.80
N MET A 236 -9.33 6.76 -14.70
CA MET A 236 -8.69 7.37 -13.55
C MET A 236 -9.17 8.82 -13.39
N GLY A 237 -9.48 9.20 -12.17
CA GLY A 237 -9.95 10.55 -11.85
C GLY A 237 -10.31 10.71 -10.39
N LYS A 238 -11.02 11.78 -10.05
CA LYS A 238 -11.57 11.97 -8.71
C LYS A 238 -12.66 10.92 -8.42
N PRO A 239 -12.94 10.63 -7.14
CA PRO A 239 -14.02 9.70 -6.76
C PRO A 239 -15.38 10.06 -7.39
N GLU A 240 -15.72 11.36 -7.46
CA GLU A 240 -16.97 11.82 -8.05
C GLU A 240 -17.07 11.46 -9.54
N ASP A 241 -15.95 11.51 -10.27
CA ASP A 241 -15.91 11.21 -11.69
C ASP A 241 -15.96 9.69 -11.94
N VAL A 242 -15.05 8.94 -11.31
CA VAL A 242 -14.88 7.50 -11.60
C VAL A 242 -15.95 6.63 -10.95
N ILE A 243 -16.41 6.98 -9.71
CA ILE A 243 -17.43 6.21 -9.00
C ILE A 243 -18.83 6.80 -9.20
N GLY A 244 -18.93 8.15 -9.20
CA GLY A 244 -20.21 8.85 -9.30
C GLY A 244 -20.74 8.95 -10.73
N ASN A 245 -19.86 9.12 -11.71
CA ASN A 245 -20.20 9.30 -13.12
C ASN A 245 -19.20 8.60 -14.05
N PRO A 246 -19.03 7.27 -13.95
CA PRO A 246 -18.06 6.54 -14.76
C PRO A 246 -18.33 6.67 -16.25
N GLN A 247 -17.29 6.96 -17.04
CA GLN A 247 -17.41 7.15 -18.48
C GLN A 247 -17.13 5.86 -19.26
N HIS A 248 -16.28 4.99 -18.73
CA HIS A 248 -15.90 3.77 -19.44
C HIS A 248 -16.90 2.63 -19.18
N PRO A 249 -17.39 1.90 -20.20
CA PRO A 249 -18.40 0.83 -20.04
C PRO A 249 -17.99 -0.27 -19.06
N ARG A 250 -16.69 -0.58 -18.98
CA ARG A 250 -16.18 -1.59 -18.01
C ARG A 250 -16.27 -1.11 -16.57
N THR A 251 -15.99 0.19 -16.32
CA THR A 251 -16.14 0.79 -14.99
C THR A 251 -17.61 0.80 -14.59
N GLN A 252 -18.51 1.21 -15.50
CA GLN A 252 -19.96 1.20 -15.30
C GLN A 252 -20.48 -0.21 -14.92
N ALA A 253 -20.10 -1.22 -15.72
CA ALA A 253 -20.50 -2.60 -15.50
C ALA A 253 -19.98 -3.19 -14.17
N PHE A 254 -18.80 -2.75 -13.73
CA PHE A 254 -18.24 -3.15 -12.45
C PHE A 254 -19.01 -2.51 -11.29
N LEU A 255 -19.18 -1.18 -11.33
CA LEU A 255 -19.81 -0.42 -10.24
C LEU A 255 -21.28 -0.72 -10.07
N ALA A 256 -22.01 -1.05 -11.15
CA ALA A 256 -23.43 -1.47 -11.09
C ALA A 256 -23.68 -2.71 -10.20
N ARG A 257 -22.64 -3.43 -9.77
CA ARG A 257 -22.75 -4.56 -8.83
C ARG A 257 -22.66 -4.15 -7.36
N PHE A 258 -22.28 -2.90 -7.10
CA PHE A 258 -22.02 -2.37 -5.75
C PHE A 258 -22.89 -1.14 -5.41
N LEU A 259 -23.56 -0.57 -6.40
CA LEU A 259 -24.48 0.57 -6.30
C LEU A 259 -25.90 0.12 -6.55
#